data_f6f68753cb9177be339aafc3c22c311e
#
_entry.id   f6f68753cb9177be339aafc3c22c311e
#
_cell.length_a   1.000
_cell.length_b   1.000
_cell.length_c   1.000
_cell.angle_alpha   90.00
_cell.angle_beta   90.00
_cell.angle_gamma   90.00
#
_symmetry.space_group_name_H-M   'P 1'
#
loop_
_entity.id
_entity.type
_entity.pdbx_description
1 polymer ?
#
loop_
_entity_poly.entity_id
_entity_poly.type
_entity_poly.pdbx_seq_one_letter_code
_entity_poly.pdbx_strand_id
1 'polypeptide(L)'
;GYILSSAVEKMTDAQMRAWNAAPQVVVTSFWAFVYEKPDAKSLRVSDVVAACRLKLLGKDKQFYHVALPDGREGYLPMVHALPLEKWRKTVKHDAQSIIATALSLSGVTYHWGGTSVKAVDCSGLVRTVLLMHDITLPRNASQQAKVGEHIEIAPDFSNLQPGDLVFFGRKATDEKPAHVSHVGIYMGNQKFIHSLAWVHVSSFNPADPEYDEYDLNRLLWAQRILPQLNTIPEVKTNDNVEFYNVK
;
A
#
# COMPACT_ATOMS: atom_id res chain seq x y z
N GLY A 1 -4.11 8.70 -18.54
CA GLY A 1 -4.97 7.58 -18.16
C GLY A 1 -6.41 8.01 -18.04
N TYR A 2 -7.33 7.05 -18.04
CA TYR A 2 -8.75 7.32 -17.85
C TYR A 2 -9.15 6.91 -16.44
N ILE A 3 -9.99 7.73 -15.79
CA ILE A 3 -10.60 7.44 -14.50
C ILE A 3 -12.09 7.81 -14.58
N LEU A 4 -12.93 7.09 -13.86
CA LEU A 4 -14.35 7.45 -13.75
C LEU A 4 -14.50 8.79 -13.04
N SER A 5 -15.24 9.72 -13.61
CA SER A 5 -15.45 11.05 -13.02
C SER A 5 -16.09 11.00 -11.62
N SER A 6 -16.90 9.98 -11.35
CA SER A 6 -17.50 9.73 -10.04
C SER A 6 -16.54 9.21 -8.99
N ALA A 7 -15.32 8.79 -9.38
CA ALA A 7 -14.31 8.26 -8.46
C ALA A 7 -13.30 9.32 -8.00
N VAL A 8 -13.42 10.56 -8.46
CA VAL A 8 -12.48 11.64 -8.16
C VAL A 8 -13.22 12.96 -7.93
N GLU A 9 -12.66 13.78 -7.07
CA GLU A 9 -13.07 15.17 -6.91
C GLU A 9 -12.07 16.06 -7.67
N LYS A 10 -12.59 17.00 -8.46
CA LYS A 10 -11.78 17.96 -9.22
C LYS A 10 -11.44 19.14 -8.33
N MET A 11 -10.17 19.39 -8.13
CA MET A 11 -9.67 20.52 -7.35
C MET A 11 -8.75 21.40 -8.19
N THR A 12 -8.82 22.69 -7.96
CA THR A 12 -7.78 23.62 -8.43
C THR A 12 -6.50 23.44 -7.60
N ASP A 13 -5.37 23.92 -8.10
CA ASP A 13 -4.11 23.88 -7.35
C ASP A 13 -4.23 24.58 -5.98
N ALA A 14 -4.95 25.69 -5.92
CA ALA A 14 -5.19 26.40 -4.66
C ALA A 14 -6.00 25.57 -3.66
N GLN A 15 -7.04 24.88 -4.12
CA GLN A 15 -7.84 23.96 -3.28
C GLN A 15 -7.01 22.77 -2.81
N MET A 16 -6.18 22.19 -3.68
CA MET A 16 -5.28 21.10 -3.32
C MET A 16 -4.25 21.52 -2.29
N ARG A 17 -3.63 22.70 -2.45
CA ARG A 17 -2.71 23.28 -1.45
C ARG A 17 -3.40 23.46 -0.10
N ALA A 18 -4.60 24.08 -0.11
CA ALA A 18 -5.38 24.29 1.11
C ALA A 18 -5.77 22.97 1.80
N TRP A 19 -6.10 21.93 1.00
CA TRP A 19 -6.38 20.59 1.51
C TRP A 19 -5.14 19.97 2.17
N ASN A 20 -4.00 20.00 1.50
CA ASN A 20 -2.76 19.41 2.01
C ASN A 20 -2.17 20.15 3.20
N ALA A 21 -2.34 21.48 3.28
CA ALA A 21 -1.91 22.30 4.40
C ALA A 21 -2.80 22.20 5.65
N ALA A 22 -4.03 21.71 5.49
CA ALA A 22 -4.96 21.57 6.62
C ALA A 22 -4.51 20.43 7.54
N PRO A 23 -4.82 20.51 8.85
CA PRO A 23 -4.68 19.38 9.75
C PRO A 23 -5.41 18.15 9.21
N GLN A 24 -4.81 16.97 9.32
CA GLN A 24 -5.37 15.73 8.81
C GLN A 24 -5.33 14.62 9.86
N VAL A 25 -6.21 13.65 9.71
CA VAL A 25 -6.15 12.34 10.37
C VAL A 25 -5.91 11.25 9.34
N VAL A 26 -5.21 10.19 9.76
CA VAL A 26 -4.99 8.98 8.97
C VAL A 26 -5.75 7.85 9.62
N VAL A 27 -6.50 7.10 8.82
CA VAL A 27 -7.20 5.89 9.26
C VAL A 27 -6.17 4.79 9.52
N THR A 28 -6.15 4.26 10.73
CA THR A 28 -5.20 3.23 11.18
C THR A 28 -5.83 1.84 11.32
N SER A 29 -7.15 1.77 11.44
CA SER A 29 -7.89 0.52 11.36
C SER A 29 -8.05 0.08 9.91
N PHE A 30 -8.17 -1.21 9.65
CA PHE A 30 -8.41 -1.71 8.28
C PHE A 30 -9.63 -1.07 7.65
N TRP A 31 -10.67 -0.84 8.44
CA TRP A 31 -11.93 -0.30 7.98
C TRP A 31 -12.67 0.43 9.10
N ALA A 32 -13.32 1.54 8.77
CA ALA A 32 -14.15 2.32 9.68
C ALA A 32 -15.27 3.05 8.93
N PHE A 33 -16.24 3.59 9.67
CA PHE A 33 -17.29 4.46 9.14
C PHE A 33 -17.13 5.89 9.62
N VAL A 34 -17.46 6.81 8.74
CA VAL A 34 -17.73 8.22 9.07
C VAL A 34 -19.24 8.36 9.26
N TYR A 35 -19.68 8.94 10.39
CA TYR A 35 -21.06 9.07 10.80
C TYR A 35 -21.55 10.50 10.66
N GLU A 36 -22.87 10.71 10.51
CA GLU A 36 -23.50 12.03 10.42
C GLU A 36 -23.38 12.83 11.73
N LYS A 37 -23.38 12.16 12.87
CA LYS A 37 -23.28 12.73 14.23
C LYS A 37 -22.20 12.02 15.01
N PRO A 38 -21.68 12.61 16.13
CA PRO A 38 -20.70 11.95 16.99
C PRO A 38 -21.34 10.82 17.81
N ASP A 39 -21.98 9.91 17.10
CA ASP A 39 -22.67 8.73 17.61
C ASP A 39 -22.62 7.62 16.57
N ALA A 40 -22.07 6.46 16.92
CA ALA A 40 -21.95 5.30 16.03
C ALA A 40 -23.32 4.67 15.64
N LYS A 41 -24.40 5.11 16.25
CA LYS A 41 -25.78 4.70 15.90
C LYS A 41 -26.40 5.64 14.86
N SER A 42 -25.79 6.79 14.55
CA SER A 42 -26.29 7.71 13.53
C SER A 42 -26.07 7.17 12.11
N LEU A 43 -26.63 7.84 11.11
CA LEU A 43 -26.46 7.47 9.70
C LEU A 43 -24.98 7.51 9.31
N ARG A 44 -24.59 6.61 8.42
CA ARG A 44 -23.24 6.56 7.85
C ARG A 44 -23.16 7.50 6.66
N VAL A 45 -22.18 8.38 6.66
CA VAL A 45 -21.86 9.30 5.55
C VAL A 45 -21.00 8.61 4.51
N SER A 46 -20.00 7.85 5.00
CA SER A 46 -19.07 7.11 4.15
C SER A 46 -18.40 5.99 4.96
N ASP A 47 -17.76 5.06 4.26
CA ASP A 47 -16.74 4.21 4.85
C ASP A 47 -15.34 4.69 4.42
N VAL A 48 -14.33 4.31 5.21
CA VAL A 48 -12.93 4.63 4.99
C VAL A 48 -12.06 3.43 5.34
N VAL A 49 -10.93 3.30 4.67
CA VAL A 49 -10.01 2.18 4.85
C VAL A 49 -8.65 2.65 5.36
N ALA A 50 -7.80 1.71 5.79
CA ALA A 50 -6.45 1.99 6.26
C ALA A 50 -5.68 2.90 5.29
N ALA A 51 -4.89 3.81 5.85
CA ALA A 51 -4.11 4.84 5.17
C ALA A 51 -4.91 5.94 4.45
N CYS A 52 -6.27 5.91 4.47
CA CYS A 52 -7.05 7.07 4.05
C CYS A 52 -6.73 8.29 4.90
N ARG A 53 -6.51 9.42 4.24
CA ARG A 53 -6.26 10.73 4.88
C ARG A 53 -7.51 11.60 4.74
N LEU A 54 -7.99 12.14 5.87
CA LEU A 54 -9.15 13.01 5.91
C LEU A 54 -8.77 14.35 6.56
N LYS A 55 -9.36 15.43 6.08
CA LYS A 55 -9.17 16.76 6.68
C LYS A 55 -9.80 16.78 8.07
N LEU A 56 -9.03 17.20 9.08
CA LEU A 56 -9.50 17.34 10.44
C LEU A 56 -10.11 18.74 10.63
N LEU A 57 -11.40 18.80 10.92
CA LEU A 57 -12.13 20.03 11.20
C LEU A 57 -12.20 20.33 12.70
N GLY A 58 -12.23 19.27 13.53
CA GLY A 58 -12.35 19.42 14.98
C GLY A 58 -12.46 18.08 15.69
N LYS A 59 -12.90 18.16 16.96
CA LYS A 59 -13.15 17.00 17.82
C LYS A 59 -14.44 17.20 18.58
N ASP A 60 -15.21 16.14 18.73
CA ASP A 60 -16.40 16.11 19.60
C ASP A 60 -16.47 14.74 20.27
N LYS A 61 -16.45 14.72 21.62
CA LYS A 61 -16.44 13.49 22.44
C LYS A 61 -15.26 12.58 22.04
N GLN A 62 -15.56 11.37 21.57
CA GLN A 62 -14.60 10.36 21.12
C GLN A 62 -14.50 10.28 19.57
N PHE A 63 -14.88 11.38 18.88
CA PHE A 63 -14.89 11.45 17.44
C PHE A 63 -14.02 12.61 16.94
N TYR A 64 -13.37 12.39 15.80
CA TYR A 64 -12.84 13.45 14.95
C TYR A 64 -13.98 13.95 14.04
N HIS A 65 -14.22 15.27 14.01
CA HIS A 65 -15.02 15.90 12.96
C HIS A 65 -14.12 16.03 11.73
N VAL A 66 -14.49 15.42 10.62
CA VAL A 66 -13.67 15.30 9.41
C VAL A 66 -14.44 15.72 8.17
N ALA A 67 -13.70 16.20 7.15
CA ALA A 67 -14.22 16.40 5.80
C ALA A 67 -13.62 15.39 4.84
N LEU A 68 -14.45 14.93 3.89
CA LEU A 68 -14.07 14.13 2.75
C LEU A 68 -13.73 15.04 1.55
N PRO A 69 -12.97 14.55 0.53
CA PRO A 69 -12.59 15.37 -0.62
C PRO A 69 -13.77 15.97 -1.41
N ASP A 70 -14.93 15.29 -1.40
CA ASP A 70 -16.17 15.71 -2.07
C ASP A 70 -17.02 16.74 -1.28
N GLY A 71 -16.45 17.27 -0.19
CA GLY A 71 -17.12 18.28 0.65
C GLY A 71 -18.09 17.74 1.68
N ARG A 72 -18.40 16.44 1.69
CA ARG A 72 -19.17 15.84 2.79
C ARG A 72 -18.37 15.91 4.09
N GLU A 73 -19.05 16.09 5.19
CA GLU A 73 -18.47 16.11 6.53
C GLU A 73 -19.09 15.03 7.40
N GLY A 74 -18.41 14.66 8.47
CA GLY A 74 -18.94 13.72 9.45
C GLY A 74 -17.96 13.39 10.56
N TYR A 75 -18.27 12.36 11.31
CA TYR A 75 -17.60 12.02 12.56
C TYR A 75 -16.98 10.62 12.48
N LEU A 76 -15.65 10.58 12.60
CA LEU A 76 -14.86 9.34 12.61
C LEU A 76 -14.47 9.01 14.06
N PRO A 77 -14.77 7.80 14.58
CA PRO A 77 -14.34 7.44 15.94
C PRO A 77 -12.81 7.51 16.07
N MET A 78 -12.32 8.14 17.13
CA MET A 78 -10.87 8.35 17.34
C MET A 78 -10.08 7.05 17.47
N VAL A 79 -10.73 5.96 17.88
CA VAL A 79 -10.09 4.63 17.97
C VAL A 79 -9.63 4.10 16.60
N HIS A 80 -10.17 4.61 15.50
CA HIS A 80 -9.87 4.16 14.13
C HIS A 80 -8.88 5.06 13.39
N ALA A 81 -8.43 6.17 13.98
CA ALA A 81 -7.56 7.10 13.28
C ALA A 81 -6.61 7.83 14.24
N LEU A 82 -5.52 8.34 13.70
CA LEU A 82 -4.59 9.21 14.41
C LEU A 82 -4.39 10.52 13.64
N PRO A 83 -4.11 11.64 14.32
CA PRO A 83 -3.58 12.83 13.66
C PRO A 83 -2.34 12.47 12.85
N LEU A 84 -2.25 12.97 11.60
CA LEU A 84 -1.20 12.64 10.63
C LEU A 84 0.21 12.76 11.24
N GLU A 85 0.50 13.89 11.89
CA GLU A 85 1.79 14.15 12.52
C GLU A 85 2.13 13.16 13.66
N LYS A 86 1.10 12.72 14.40
CA LYS A 86 1.27 11.71 15.44
C LYS A 86 1.54 10.33 14.81
N TRP A 87 0.79 9.97 13.77
CA TRP A 87 0.95 8.70 13.07
C TRP A 87 2.35 8.57 12.45
N ARG A 88 2.84 9.60 11.77
CA ARG A 88 4.18 9.61 11.17
C ARG A 88 5.31 9.38 12.17
N LYS A 89 5.13 9.80 13.42
CA LYS A 89 6.11 9.53 14.50
C LYS A 89 6.10 8.09 14.98
N THR A 90 5.07 7.32 14.68
CA THR A 90 4.89 5.94 15.16
C THR A 90 5.05 4.90 14.06
N VAL A 91 4.87 5.30 12.80
CA VAL A 91 5.00 4.39 11.66
C VAL A 91 6.48 3.99 11.46
N LYS A 92 6.70 2.73 11.14
CA LYS A 92 8.04 2.18 10.93
C LYS A 92 8.25 1.84 9.46
N HIS A 93 9.48 2.00 8.99
CA HIS A 93 9.87 1.73 7.60
C HIS A 93 10.80 0.52 7.48
N ASP A 94 10.80 -0.38 8.47
CA ASP A 94 11.60 -1.60 8.46
C ASP A 94 10.86 -2.79 7.84
N ALA A 95 11.61 -3.75 7.32
CA ALA A 95 11.09 -4.94 6.64
C ALA A 95 10.17 -5.77 7.54
N GLN A 96 10.52 -5.92 8.83
CA GLN A 96 9.73 -6.72 9.77
C GLN A 96 8.32 -6.14 9.97
N SER A 97 8.22 -4.83 10.14
CA SER A 97 6.94 -4.14 10.31
C SER A 97 6.10 -4.20 9.02
N ILE A 98 6.72 -4.06 7.85
CA ILE A 98 6.07 -4.16 6.54
C ILE A 98 5.53 -5.57 6.31
N ILE A 99 6.33 -6.60 6.58
CA ILE A 99 5.92 -8.01 6.47
C ILE A 99 4.78 -8.31 7.45
N ALA A 100 4.85 -7.84 8.70
CA ALA A 100 3.78 -8.01 9.67
C ALA A 100 2.46 -7.38 9.18
N THR A 101 2.52 -6.20 8.56
CA THR A 101 1.35 -5.57 7.94
C THR A 101 0.83 -6.39 6.76
N ALA A 102 1.71 -6.91 5.90
CA ALA A 102 1.31 -7.76 4.78
C ALA A 102 0.61 -9.05 5.29
N LEU A 103 1.17 -9.71 6.29
CA LEU A 103 0.59 -10.89 6.92
C LEU A 103 -0.79 -10.63 7.55
N SER A 104 -1.01 -9.44 8.10
CA SER A 104 -2.32 -9.06 8.66
C SER A 104 -3.42 -8.95 7.61
N LEU A 105 -3.06 -8.87 6.32
CA LEU A 105 -3.98 -8.89 5.17
C LEU A 105 -4.21 -10.31 4.62
N SER A 106 -3.65 -11.37 5.22
CA SER A 106 -3.87 -12.75 4.77
C SER A 106 -5.36 -13.07 4.67
N GLY A 107 -5.77 -13.74 3.58
CA GLY A 107 -7.16 -14.05 3.28
C GLY A 107 -7.96 -12.94 2.58
N VAL A 108 -7.40 -11.72 2.42
CA VAL A 108 -8.05 -10.67 1.63
C VAL A 108 -8.16 -11.12 0.17
N THR A 109 -9.36 -10.99 -0.38
CA THR A 109 -9.68 -11.43 -1.74
C THR A 109 -8.89 -10.66 -2.79
N TYR A 110 -8.45 -11.37 -3.82
CA TYR A 110 -7.90 -10.76 -5.03
C TYR A 110 -9.00 -10.06 -5.83
N HIS A 111 -8.72 -8.83 -6.23
CA HIS A 111 -9.55 -8.11 -7.18
C HIS A 111 -8.64 -7.31 -8.13
N TRP A 112 -8.77 -7.53 -9.43
CA TRP A 112 -7.99 -6.80 -10.43
C TRP A 112 -8.21 -5.28 -10.29
N GLY A 113 -7.12 -4.53 -10.13
CA GLY A 113 -7.19 -3.08 -9.85
C GLY A 113 -7.37 -2.73 -8.37
N GLY A 114 -7.57 -3.71 -7.49
CA GLY A 114 -7.75 -3.49 -6.06
C GLY A 114 -6.52 -2.90 -5.37
N THR A 115 -6.73 -1.89 -4.50
CA THR A 115 -5.68 -1.16 -3.78
C THR A 115 -6.14 -0.77 -2.37
N SER A 116 -6.95 -1.59 -1.74
CA SER A 116 -7.39 -1.34 -0.37
C SER A 116 -7.49 -2.65 0.41
N VAL A 117 -7.54 -2.55 1.72
CA VAL A 117 -7.73 -3.70 2.62
C VAL A 117 -9.02 -4.50 2.37
N LYS A 118 -9.94 -4.01 1.53
CA LYS A 118 -11.15 -4.73 1.13
C LYS A 118 -10.90 -5.74 0.02
N ALA A 119 -10.01 -5.40 -0.91
CA ALA A 119 -9.54 -6.28 -1.98
C ALA A 119 -8.29 -5.67 -2.61
N VAL A 120 -7.34 -6.53 -3.01
CA VAL A 120 -6.07 -6.13 -3.63
C VAL A 120 -5.75 -7.03 -4.82
N ASP A 121 -5.07 -6.47 -5.84
CA ASP A 121 -4.27 -7.30 -6.74
C ASP A 121 -2.82 -7.42 -6.22
N CYS A 122 -1.94 -8.09 -6.94
CA CYS A 122 -0.57 -8.35 -6.49
C CYS A 122 0.22 -7.07 -6.19
N SER A 123 0.28 -6.13 -7.11
CA SER A 123 0.95 -4.84 -6.92
C SER A 123 0.16 -3.88 -6.03
N GLY A 124 -1.15 -4.05 -5.97
CA GLY A 124 -2.03 -3.35 -5.05
C GLY A 124 -1.83 -3.77 -3.60
N LEU A 125 -1.54 -5.05 -3.32
CA LEU A 125 -1.11 -5.51 -2.00
C LEU A 125 0.16 -4.78 -1.56
N VAL A 126 1.22 -4.85 -2.39
CA VAL A 126 2.50 -4.18 -2.13
C VAL A 126 2.28 -2.69 -1.84
N ARG A 127 1.52 -2.02 -2.73
CA ARG A 127 1.23 -0.59 -2.58
C ARG A 127 0.40 -0.27 -1.33
N THR A 128 -0.61 -1.07 -1.02
CA THR A 128 -1.47 -0.87 0.17
C THR A 128 -0.66 -1.02 1.46
N VAL A 129 0.15 -2.09 1.55
CA VAL A 129 1.05 -2.32 2.68
C VAL A 129 2.01 -1.15 2.86
N LEU A 130 2.70 -0.74 1.80
CA LEU A 130 3.66 0.37 1.87
C LEU A 130 2.98 1.71 2.21
N LEU A 131 1.77 1.96 1.71
CA LEU A 131 1.00 3.17 2.05
C LEU A 131 0.62 3.20 3.54
N MET A 132 0.36 2.04 4.15
CA MET A 132 0.15 1.92 5.61
C MET A 132 1.45 2.18 6.41
N HIS A 133 2.59 2.26 5.73
CA HIS A 133 3.90 2.67 6.26
C HIS A 133 4.34 4.05 5.73
N ASP A 134 3.41 4.90 5.26
CA ASP A 134 3.67 6.25 4.69
C ASP A 134 4.59 6.23 3.46
N ILE A 135 4.72 5.10 2.76
CA ILE A 135 5.59 4.94 1.59
C ILE A 135 4.74 4.90 0.32
N THR A 136 5.08 5.73 -0.66
CA THR A 136 4.48 5.72 -2.00
C THR A 136 5.34 4.91 -2.96
N LEU A 137 4.69 4.07 -3.77
CA LEU A 137 5.29 3.25 -4.83
C LEU A 137 4.40 3.30 -6.09
N PRO A 138 4.96 3.11 -7.30
CA PRO A 138 4.17 3.00 -8.54
C PRO A 138 3.07 1.95 -8.47
N ARG A 139 2.01 2.13 -9.28
CA ARG A 139 0.80 1.29 -9.19
C ARG A 139 1.00 -0.14 -9.70
N ASN A 140 1.66 -0.31 -10.85
CA ASN A 140 1.71 -1.58 -11.55
C ASN A 140 2.98 -2.37 -11.22
N ALA A 141 2.89 -3.71 -11.17
CA ALA A 141 4.05 -4.59 -10.94
C ALA A 141 5.20 -4.31 -11.92
N SER A 142 4.90 -4.07 -13.20
CA SER A 142 5.90 -3.74 -14.23
C SER A 142 6.59 -2.38 -14.01
N GLN A 143 5.96 -1.47 -13.28
CA GLN A 143 6.57 -0.20 -12.87
C GLN A 143 7.39 -0.39 -11.58
N GLN A 144 6.85 -1.13 -10.60
CA GLN A 144 7.54 -1.48 -9.36
C GLN A 144 8.84 -2.25 -9.63
N ALA A 145 8.85 -3.11 -10.66
CA ALA A 145 10.02 -3.88 -11.09
C ALA A 145 11.17 -3.03 -11.68
N LYS A 146 10.99 -1.72 -11.78
CA LYS A 146 12.02 -0.78 -12.27
C LYS A 146 12.51 0.16 -11.18
N VAL A 147 12.10 -0.06 -9.94
CA VAL A 147 12.31 0.86 -8.82
C VAL A 147 13.17 0.20 -7.75
N GLY A 148 14.15 0.93 -7.25
CA GLY A 148 15.08 0.44 -6.23
C GLY A 148 16.33 -0.22 -6.81
N GLU A 149 17.06 -0.95 -5.97
CA GLU A 149 18.23 -1.72 -6.35
C GLU A 149 17.82 -3.06 -6.98
N HIS A 150 18.29 -3.30 -8.19
CA HIS A 150 18.05 -4.56 -8.91
C HIS A 150 18.88 -5.70 -8.31
N ILE A 151 18.22 -6.82 -8.01
CA ILE A 151 18.83 -8.01 -7.43
C ILE A 151 18.62 -9.20 -8.37
N GLU A 152 19.68 -9.65 -9.02
CA GLU A 152 19.72 -10.96 -9.67
C GLU A 152 19.69 -12.04 -8.60
N ILE A 153 18.68 -12.88 -8.59
CA ILE A 153 18.44 -13.84 -7.52
C ILE A 153 19.43 -15.00 -7.62
N ALA A 154 20.23 -15.22 -6.58
CA ALA A 154 21.12 -16.36 -6.49
C ALA A 154 20.31 -17.69 -6.47
N PRO A 155 20.85 -18.80 -7.02
CA PRO A 155 20.13 -20.09 -7.08
C PRO A 155 19.69 -20.61 -5.70
N ASP A 156 20.39 -20.25 -4.64
CA ASP A 156 20.11 -20.63 -3.25
C ASP A 156 19.31 -19.54 -2.47
N PHE A 157 18.92 -18.46 -3.15
CA PHE A 157 18.21 -17.31 -2.57
C PHE A 157 18.99 -16.54 -1.49
N SER A 158 20.27 -16.82 -1.30
CA SER A 158 21.10 -16.28 -0.18
C SER A 158 21.26 -14.76 -0.21
N ASN A 159 21.11 -14.13 -1.37
CA ASN A 159 21.26 -12.68 -1.55
C ASN A 159 19.94 -11.90 -1.39
N LEU A 160 18.81 -12.57 -1.22
CA LEU A 160 17.55 -11.93 -0.92
C LEU A 160 17.44 -11.54 0.56
N GLN A 161 16.82 -10.40 0.82
CA GLN A 161 16.56 -9.89 2.17
C GLN A 161 15.07 -9.72 2.41
N PRO A 162 14.58 -9.94 3.64
CA PRO A 162 13.18 -9.63 3.98
C PRO A 162 12.82 -8.20 3.58
N GLY A 163 11.67 -8.03 2.93
CA GLY A 163 11.21 -6.75 2.38
C GLY A 163 11.59 -6.51 0.92
N ASP A 164 12.43 -7.34 0.30
CA ASP A 164 12.66 -7.29 -1.14
C ASP A 164 11.36 -7.61 -1.88
N LEU A 165 11.12 -6.94 -3.00
CA LEU A 165 10.01 -7.23 -3.90
C LEU A 165 10.48 -8.26 -4.93
N VAL A 166 9.85 -9.44 -4.95
CA VAL A 166 10.13 -10.50 -5.92
C VAL A 166 9.14 -10.42 -7.07
N PHE A 167 9.66 -10.49 -8.31
CA PHE A 167 8.87 -10.31 -9.53
C PHE A 167 8.80 -11.59 -10.33
N PHE A 168 7.62 -11.83 -10.91
CA PHE A 168 7.30 -13.02 -11.67
C PHE A 168 6.71 -12.66 -13.02
N GLY A 169 6.91 -13.55 -13.99
CA GLY A 169 6.36 -13.35 -15.32
C GLY A 169 6.99 -14.23 -16.37
N ARG A 170 6.96 -13.77 -17.61
CA ARG A 170 7.61 -14.47 -18.72
C ARG A 170 9.09 -14.10 -18.77
N LYS A 171 9.97 -15.10 -18.74
CA LYS A 171 11.41 -14.91 -18.92
C LYS A 171 11.73 -14.33 -20.30
N ALA A 172 12.86 -13.66 -20.42
CA ALA A 172 13.36 -13.19 -21.71
C ALA A 172 13.66 -14.37 -22.64
N THR A 173 13.48 -14.16 -23.92
CA THR A 173 13.90 -15.05 -25.02
C THR A 173 14.68 -14.22 -26.02
N ASP A 174 15.31 -14.85 -27.01
CA ASP A 174 16.05 -14.15 -28.07
C ASP A 174 15.17 -13.14 -28.83
N GLU A 175 13.84 -13.40 -28.89
CA GLU A 175 12.89 -12.58 -29.64
C GLU A 175 12.16 -11.54 -28.76
N LYS A 176 12.05 -11.76 -27.46
CA LYS A 176 11.18 -10.95 -26.57
C LYS A 176 11.83 -10.69 -25.23
N PRO A 177 11.81 -9.43 -24.74
CA PRO A 177 12.27 -9.13 -23.40
C PRO A 177 11.40 -9.81 -22.33
N ALA A 178 11.93 -9.92 -21.12
CA ALA A 178 11.16 -10.36 -19.97
C ALA A 178 9.91 -9.49 -19.79
N HIS A 179 8.83 -10.11 -19.30
CA HIS A 179 7.57 -9.41 -19.04
C HIS A 179 7.09 -9.69 -17.63
N VAL A 180 7.13 -8.68 -16.78
CA VAL A 180 6.62 -8.74 -15.41
C VAL A 180 5.10 -8.68 -15.39
N SER A 181 4.47 -9.68 -14.77
CA SER A 181 3.02 -9.77 -14.60
C SER A 181 2.57 -9.95 -13.16
N HIS A 182 3.49 -10.23 -12.22
CA HIS A 182 3.16 -10.47 -10.83
C HIS A 182 4.27 -10.00 -9.89
N VAL A 183 3.93 -9.80 -8.61
CA VAL A 183 4.86 -9.36 -7.57
C VAL A 183 4.43 -9.89 -6.20
N GLY A 184 5.42 -10.21 -5.36
CA GLY A 184 5.27 -10.53 -3.94
C GLY A 184 6.29 -9.78 -3.07
N ILE A 185 6.12 -9.85 -1.76
CA ILE A 185 7.06 -9.34 -0.76
C ILE A 185 7.81 -10.54 -0.16
N TYR A 186 9.12 -10.57 -0.31
CA TYR A 186 9.96 -11.62 0.26
C TYR A 186 10.03 -11.50 1.78
N MET A 187 9.86 -12.61 2.47
CA MET A 187 9.78 -12.65 3.93
C MET A 187 11.04 -13.23 4.60
N GLY A 188 11.96 -13.77 3.82
CA GLY A 188 13.06 -14.59 4.30
C GLY A 188 12.72 -16.09 4.20
N ASN A 189 13.75 -16.94 4.37
CA ASN A 189 13.62 -18.40 4.36
C ASN A 189 12.87 -18.94 3.13
N GLN A 190 13.13 -18.34 1.95
CA GLN A 190 12.49 -18.70 0.66
C GLN A 190 10.97 -18.53 0.64
N LYS A 191 10.40 -17.77 1.58
CA LYS A 191 8.95 -17.48 1.62
C LYS A 191 8.66 -16.07 1.14
N PHE A 192 7.50 -15.90 0.51
CA PHE A 192 6.99 -14.61 0.09
C PHE A 192 5.48 -14.52 0.28
N ILE A 193 4.99 -13.30 0.51
CA ILE A 193 3.56 -13.03 0.59
C ILE A 193 3.10 -12.28 -0.65
N HIS A 194 2.02 -12.71 -1.26
CA HIS A 194 1.48 -12.14 -2.48
C HIS A 194 -0.06 -12.23 -2.51
N SER A 195 -0.66 -11.62 -3.53
CA SER A 195 -2.10 -11.74 -3.79
C SER A 195 -2.31 -12.43 -5.14
N LEU A 196 -2.79 -13.68 -5.09
CA LEU A 196 -3.22 -14.49 -6.22
C LEU A 196 -4.43 -15.31 -5.74
N ALA A 197 -5.63 -15.05 -6.29
CA ALA A 197 -6.92 -15.44 -5.76
C ALA A 197 -7.25 -14.81 -4.38
N TRP A 198 -6.35 -14.82 -3.44
CA TRP A 198 -6.36 -14.13 -2.14
C TRP A 198 -4.93 -13.81 -1.69
N VAL A 199 -4.78 -13.06 -0.61
CA VAL A 199 -3.47 -12.80 0.00
C VAL A 199 -3.04 -14.01 0.81
N HIS A 200 -1.90 -14.61 0.48
CA HIS A 200 -1.34 -15.76 1.18
C HIS A 200 0.19 -15.82 1.07
N VAL A 201 0.79 -16.68 1.86
CA VAL A 201 2.21 -16.99 1.80
C VAL A 201 2.43 -18.16 0.85
N SER A 202 3.45 -18.06 0.02
CA SER A 202 4.01 -19.12 -0.81
C SER A 202 5.50 -19.32 -0.51
N SER A 203 6.06 -20.45 -0.91
CA SER A 203 7.46 -20.79 -0.71
C SER A 203 8.13 -21.25 -2.01
N PHE A 204 9.41 -20.90 -2.16
CA PHE A 204 10.29 -21.44 -3.20
C PHE A 204 10.92 -22.78 -2.80
N ASN A 205 10.81 -23.19 -1.52
CA ASN A 205 11.40 -24.42 -1.01
C ASN A 205 10.43 -25.61 -1.22
N PRO A 206 10.82 -26.64 -2.00
CA PRO A 206 9.97 -27.82 -2.25
C PRO A 206 9.60 -28.64 -1.00
N ALA A 207 10.31 -28.43 0.11
CA ALA A 207 10.02 -29.12 1.38
C ALA A 207 8.93 -28.42 2.20
N ASP A 208 8.53 -27.20 1.83
CA ASP A 208 7.51 -26.46 2.56
C ASP A 208 6.09 -26.83 2.10
N PRO A 209 5.11 -26.85 3.02
CA PRO A 209 3.71 -27.07 2.65
C PRO A 209 3.15 -26.01 1.67
N GLU A 210 3.69 -24.78 1.72
CA GLU A 210 3.30 -23.66 0.87
C GLU A 210 4.13 -23.58 -0.42
N TYR A 211 4.78 -24.68 -0.84
CA TYR A 211 5.60 -24.69 -2.06
C TYR A 211 4.79 -24.29 -3.30
N ASP A 212 5.31 -23.35 -4.04
CA ASP A 212 4.70 -22.78 -5.25
C ASP A 212 5.62 -22.95 -6.46
N GLU A 213 5.52 -24.11 -7.10
CA GLU A 213 6.27 -24.42 -8.31
C GLU A 213 5.91 -23.49 -9.47
N TYR A 214 4.63 -23.07 -9.55
CA TYR A 214 4.18 -22.21 -10.63
C TYR A 214 4.88 -20.85 -10.59
N ASP A 215 4.93 -20.20 -9.42
CA ASP A 215 5.61 -18.91 -9.30
C ASP A 215 7.14 -19.06 -9.28
N LEU A 216 7.70 -20.16 -8.74
CA LEU A 216 9.14 -20.43 -8.84
C LEU A 216 9.60 -20.49 -10.31
N ASN A 217 8.86 -21.20 -11.18
CA ASN A 217 9.20 -21.32 -12.60
C ASN A 217 9.13 -19.99 -13.37
N ARG A 218 8.36 -19.04 -12.86
CA ARG A 218 8.15 -17.69 -13.41
C ARG A 218 8.98 -16.62 -12.73
N LEU A 219 9.77 -16.96 -11.73
CA LEU A 219 10.60 -16.01 -10.99
C LEU A 219 11.60 -15.35 -11.94
N LEU A 220 11.69 -14.02 -11.86
CA LEU A 220 12.54 -13.19 -12.72
C LEU A 220 13.71 -12.60 -11.93
N TRP A 221 13.45 -11.57 -11.10
CA TRP A 221 14.44 -10.87 -10.27
C TRP A 221 13.76 -10.26 -9.06
N ALA A 222 14.51 -9.61 -8.21
CA ALA A 222 13.96 -8.82 -7.11
C ALA A 222 14.39 -7.35 -7.20
N GLN A 223 13.66 -6.49 -6.45
CA GLN A 223 14.03 -5.09 -6.22
C GLN A 223 14.10 -4.82 -4.74
N ARG A 224 15.20 -4.23 -4.29
CA ARG A 224 15.40 -3.78 -2.90
C ARG A 224 15.09 -2.30 -2.79
N ILE A 225 13.97 -1.97 -2.15
CA ILE A 225 13.45 -0.60 -2.12
C ILE A 225 13.72 0.12 -0.80
N LEU A 226 13.76 -0.57 0.33
CA LEU A 226 13.83 0.07 1.65
C LEU A 226 15.09 0.92 1.87
N PRO A 227 16.31 0.47 1.49
CA PRO A 227 17.50 1.32 1.58
C PRO A 227 17.46 2.55 0.65
N GLN A 228 16.58 2.53 -0.36
CA GLN A 228 16.42 3.62 -1.32
C GLN A 228 15.32 4.63 -0.92
N LEU A 229 14.67 4.44 0.22
CA LEU A 229 13.61 5.32 0.71
C LEU A 229 14.11 6.76 0.84
N ASN A 230 13.43 7.70 0.17
CA ASN A 230 13.76 9.12 0.07
C ASN A 230 15.10 9.45 -0.63
N THR A 231 15.79 8.47 -1.21
CA THR A 231 17.02 8.71 -1.97
C THR A 231 16.78 8.72 -3.48
N ILE A 232 15.72 8.07 -3.94
CA ILE A 232 15.30 8.07 -5.35
C ILE A 232 13.87 8.62 -5.51
N PRO A 233 13.54 9.17 -6.70
CA PRO A 233 12.23 9.82 -6.92
C PRO A 233 11.03 8.91 -6.74
N GLU A 234 11.18 7.62 -7.03
CA GLU A 234 10.09 6.64 -7.11
C GLU A 234 9.76 5.95 -5.77
N VAL A 235 10.64 6.09 -4.76
CA VAL A 235 10.44 5.51 -3.41
C VAL A 235 10.55 6.61 -2.36
N LYS A 236 9.41 7.14 -1.96
CA LYS A 236 9.33 8.28 -1.03
C LYS A 236 8.32 8.03 0.08
N THR A 237 8.60 8.60 1.25
CA THR A 237 7.54 8.86 2.22
C THR A 237 6.59 9.91 1.66
N ASN A 238 5.31 9.84 2.05
CA ASN A 238 4.28 10.71 1.47
C ASN A 238 4.55 12.21 1.70
N ASP A 239 5.25 12.57 2.78
CA ASP A 239 5.68 13.95 3.02
C ASP A 239 6.77 14.43 2.05
N ASN A 240 7.47 13.54 1.37
CA ASN A 240 8.46 13.84 0.33
C ASN A 240 7.92 13.73 -1.10
N VAL A 241 6.64 13.35 -1.25
CA VAL A 241 5.98 13.34 -2.55
C VAL A 241 5.48 14.75 -2.88
N GLU A 242 5.83 15.27 -4.05
CA GLU A 242 5.47 16.62 -4.50
C GLU A 242 3.97 16.90 -4.39
N PHE A 243 3.13 15.93 -4.76
CA PHE A 243 1.67 16.04 -4.65
C PHE A 243 1.17 16.38 -3.23
N TYR A 244 1.83 15.88 -2.18
CA TYR A 244 1.48 16.16 -0.79
C TYR A 244 2.24 17.35 -0.20
N ASN A 245 3.29 17.83 -0.89
CA ASN A 245 4.16 18.93 -0.47
C ASN A 245 3.96 20.22 -1.26
N VAL A 246 2.81 20.41 -1.84
CA VAL A 246 2.49 21.64 -2.57
C VAL A 246 2.47 22.81 -1.58
N LYS A 247 3.64 23.48 -1.41
CA LYS A 247 3.82 24.70 -0.63
C LYS A 247 3.33 25.93 -1.40
#